data_c3ad5893562ff2e57c9e7fcd3f736d97
#
_entry.id   c3ad5893562ff2e57c9e7fcd3f736d97
#
_cell.length_a   1.000
_cell.length_b   1.000
_cell.length_c   1.000
_cell.angle_alpha   90.00
_cell.angle_beta   90.00
_cell.angle_gamma   90.00
#
_symmetry.space_group_name_H-M   'P 1'
#
loop_
_entity.id
_entity.type
_entity.pdbx_description
1 polymer ?
#
loop_
_entity_poly.entity_id
_entity_poly.type
_entity_poly.pdbx_seq_one_letter_code
_entity_poly.pdbx_strand_id
1 'polypeptide(L)'
;MNNIILIGAGGHCNSIIDSLISQNIYNPIGILDNSKHIGYKVRDIKVIGTDMDLKYYKSKGIVYAFICVGSIGNVSVRKKIYNKLKEFDYKLANIIDPSSIISNNIEIGNGNFIAKGAIVNTNTKIGNNIIINSGSIV
;
A
#
# COMPACT_ATOMS: atom_id res chain seq x y z
N MET A 1 3.17 11.54 12.41
CA MET A 1 2.90 10.68 11.24
C MET A 1 1.55 10.00 11.37
N ASN A 2 0.89 9.78 10.25
CA ASN A 2 -0.38 9.06 10.23
C ASN A 2 -0.16 7.55 10.34
N ASN A 3 -0.96 6.88 11.17
CA ASN A 3 -0.92 5.44 11.28
C ASN A 3 -1.55 4.81 10.04
N ILE A 4 -0.95 3.72 9.57
CA ILE A 4 -1.40 2.99 8.40
C ILE A 4 -1.43 1.49 8.69
N ILE A 5 -2.44 0.81 8.16
CA ILE A 5 -2.50 -0.64 8.20
C ILE A 5 -2.23 -1.21 6.80
N LEU A 6 -1.45 -2.28 6.75
CA LEU A 6 -1.06 -2.91 5.49
C LEU A 6 -1.83 -4.21 5.31
N ILE A 7 -2.24 -4.52 4.09
CA ILE A 7 -3.00 -5.71 3.77
C ILE A 7 -2.16 -6.61 2.87
N GLY A 8 -1.76 -7.76 3.40
CA GLY A 8 -0.96 -8.75 2.68
C GLY A 8 0.49 -8.78 3.15
N ALA A 9 0.97 -9.98 3.50
CA ALA A 9 2.32 -10.21 4.02
C ALA A 9 3.19 -11.07 3.08
N GLY A 10 2.87 -11.08 1.80
CA GLY A 10 3.65 -11.79 0.79
C GLY A 10 4.92 -11.06 0.37
N GLY A 11 5.60 -11.56 -0.65
CA GLY A 11 6.88 -11.02 -1.09
C GLY A 11 6.86 -9.56 -1.51
N HIS A 12 5.75 -9.08 -2.07
CA HIS A 12 5.61 -7.69 -2.50
C HIS A 12 5.57 -6.71 -1.31
N CYS A 13 5.13 -7.18 -0.15
CA CYS A 13 5.02 -6.37 1.06
C CYS A 13 6.38 -5.80 1.50
N ASN A 14 7.46 -6.56 1.35
CA ASN A 14 8.79 -6.11 1.74
C ASN A 14 9.24 -4.86 0.96
N SER A 15 9.04 -4.85 -0.35
CA SER A 15 9.36 -3.69 -1.20
C SER A 15 8.53 -2.47 -0.82
N ILE A 16 7.25 -2.66 -0.53
CA ILE A 16 6.36 -1.58 -0.14
C ILE A 16 6.77 -1.00 1.22
N ILE A 17 7.08 -1.83 2.20
CA ILE A 17 7.54 -1.38 3.51
C ILE A 17 8.82 -0.56 3.38
N ASP A 18 9.75 -1.01 2.56
CA ASP A 18 11.00 -0.30 2.33
C ASP A 18 10.75 1.14 1.83
N SER A 19 9.91 1.29 0.81
CA SER A 19 9.56 2.61 0.28
C SER A 19 8.71 3.44 1.25
N LEU A 20 7.81 2.80 1.98
CA LEU A 20 6.96 3.46 2.99
C LEU A 20 7.83 4.08 4.10
N ILE A 21 8.80 3.35 4.60
CA ILE A 21 9.72 3.83 5.62
C ILE A 21 10.56 4.99 5.08
N SER A 22 11.07 4.85 3.86
CA SER A 22 11.87 5.90 3.21
C SER A 22 11.06 7.16 2.95
N GLN A 23 9.80 7.02 2.60
CA GLN A 23 8.88 8.15 2.39
C GLN A 23 8.65 8.95 3.68
N ASN A 24 8.64 8.27 4.81
CA ASN A 24 8.55 8.86 6.15
C ASN A 24 7.32 9.76 6.37
N ILE A 25 6.17 9.32 5.87
CA ILE A 25 4.88 10.01 6.02
C ILE A 25 3.93 9.21 6.89
N TYR A 26 3.98 7.87 6.78
CA TYR A 26 3.08 6.96 7.46
C TYR A 26 3.82 6.09 8.46
N ASN A 27 3.13 5.77 9.57
CA ASN A 27 3.62 4.83 10.57
C ASN A 27 2.89 3.50 10.42
N PRO A 28 3.53 2.43 9.93
CA PRO A 28 2.88 1.14 9.77
C PRO A 28 2.67 0.49 11.13
N ILE A 29 1.41 0.28 11.51
CA ILE A 29 1.08 -0.31 12.82
C ILE A 29 1.02 -1.82 12.78
N GLY A 30 0.84 -2.41 11.61
CA GLY A 30 0.74 -3.86 11.45
C GLY A 30 0.24 -4.26 10.08
N ILE A 31 0.20 -5.57 9.88
CA ILE A 31 -0.24 -6.19 8.63
C ILE A 31 -1.44 -7.08 8.93
N LEU A 32 -2.45 -7.03 8.06
CA LEU A 32 -3.54 -8.01 8.06
C LEU A 32 -3.31 -9.00 6.92
N ASP A 33 -3.30 -10.28 7.26
CA ASP A 33 -3.07 -11.35 6.28
C ASP A 33 -3.88 -12.58 6.64
N ASN A 34 -4.60 -13.15 5.67
CA ASN A 34 -5.49 -14.28 5.92
C ASN A 34 -4.78 -15.62 6.04
N SER A 35 -3.52 -15.71 5.60
CA SER A 35 -2.78 -16.97 5.59
C SER A 35 -1.61 -17.03 6.54
N LYS A 36 -1.02 -15.88 6.90
CA LYS A 36 0.12 -15.86 7.83
C LYS A 36 -0.37 -15.76 9.26
N HIS A 37 0.33 -16.43 10.19
CA HIS A 37 -0.01 -16.40 11.61
C HIS A 37 0.27 -15.03 12.23
N ILE A 38 -0.47 -14.71 13.28
CA ILE A 38 -0.25 -13.50 14.08
C ILE A 38 1.17 -13.56 14.66
N GLY A 39 1.89 -12.47 14.50
CA GLY A 39 3.29 -12.37 14.92
C GLY A 39 4.30 -12.63 13.81
N TYR A 40 3.87 -13.16 12.67
CA TYR A 40 4.75 -13.26 11.50
C TYR A 40 5.22 -11.86 11.10
N LYS A 41 6.51 -11.71 10.84
CA LYS A 41 7.10 -10.40 10.54
C LYS A 41 7.50 -10.28 9.08
N VAL A 42 7.21 -9.13 8.50
CA VAL A 42 7.86 -8.66 7.28
C VAL A 42 8.68 -7.45 7.70
N ARG A 43 10.02 -7.60 7.64
CA ARG A 43 10.95 -6.69 8.31
C ARG A 43 10.56 -6.62 9.80
N ASP A 44 10.29 -5.43 10.33
CA ASP A 44 9.91 -5.28 11.74
C ASP A 44 8.41 -5.12 11.94
N ILE A 45 7.61 -5.30 10.89
CA ILE A 45 6.16 -5.11 10.94
C ILE A 45 5.49 -6.47 11.09
N LYS A 46 4.66 -6.61 12.12
CA LYS A 46 4.00 -7.88 12.45
C LYS A 46 2.63 -8.00 11.79
N VAL A 47 2.29 -9.23 11.44
CA VAL A 47 0.89 -9.59 11.18
C VAL A 47 0.14 -9.53 12.50
N ILE A 48 -0.95 -8.77 12.53
CA ILE A 48 -1.75 -8.53 13.74
C ILE A 48 -3.19 -9.01 13.62
N GLY A 49 -3.56 -9.59 12.49
CA GLY A 49 -4.91 -10.11 12.27
C GLY A 49 -5.15 -10.48 10.82
N THR A 50 -6.43 -10.54 10.47
CA THR A 50 -6.89 -10.84 9.11
C THR A 50 -7.73 -9.67 8.58
N ASP A 51 -8.20 -9.78 7.33
CA ASP A 51 -9.09 -8.76 6.76
C ASP A 51 -10.43 -8.65 7.50
N MET A 52 -10.78 -9.65 8.31
CA MET A 52 -11.95 -9.58 9.20
C MET A 52 -11.79 -8.52 10.31
N ASP A 53 -10.58 -8.08 10.58
CA ASP A 53 -10.27 -7.10 11.62
C ASP A 53 -10.27 -5.66 11.11
N LEU A 54 -10.57 -5.41 9.84
CA LEU A 54 -10.60 -4.06 9.27
C LEU A 54 -11.56 -3.14 10.00
N LYS A 55 -12.76 -3.62 10.33
CA LYS A 55 -13.75 -2.83 11.07
C LYS A 55 -13.23 -2.44 12.45
N TYR A 56 -12.57 -3.38 13.13
CA TYR A 56 -12.00 -3.15 14.45
C TYR A 56 -10.95 -2.03 14.42
N TYR A 57 -9.97 -2.11 13.52
CA TYR A 57 -8.93 -1.10 13.44
C TYR A 57 -9.46 0.25 13.00
N LYS A 58 -10.46 0.28 12.14
CA LYS A 58 -11.14 1.54 11.80
C LYS A 58 -11.76 2.17 13.04
N SER A 59 -12.39 1.38 13.89
CA SER A 59 -13.01 1.85 15.15
C SER A 59 -11.97 2.38 16.15
N LYS A 60 -10.72 1.94 16.03
CA LYS A 60 -9.59 2.40 16.85
C LYS A 60 -8.90 3.65 16.31
N GLY A 61 -9.44 4.24 15.25
CA GLY A 61 -8.93 5.48 14.71
C GLY A 61 -7.92 5.33 13.58
N ILE A 62 -7.72 4.10 13.05
CA ILE A 62 -6.84 3.90 11.91
C ILE A 62 -7.59 4.30 10.64
N VAL A 63 -7.08 5.32 9.95
CA VAL A 63 -7.75 5.93 8.80
C VAL A 63 -7.16 5.45 7.48
N TYR A 64 -5.83 5.21 7.45
CA TYR A 64 -5.11 4.89 6.22
C TYR A 64 -4.83 3.40 6.10
N ALA A 65 -4.91 2.91 4.87
CA ALA A 65 -4.57 1.53 4.53
C ALA A 65 -3.83 1.48 3.19
N PHE A 66 -3.08 0.41 2.99
CA PHE A 66 -2.40 0.14 1.73
C PHE A 66 -2.42 -1.36 1.42
N ILE A 67 -2.63 -1.70 0.14
CA ILE A 67 -2.68 -3.08 -0.32
C ILE A 67 -1.28 -3.51 -0.73
N CYS A 68 -0.72 -4.49 -0.01
CA CYS A 68 0.62 -5.02 -0.26
C CYS A 68 0.60 -6.32 -1.07
N VAL A 69 -0.55 -6.73 -1.58
CA VAL A 69 -0.67 -7.88 -2.49
C VAL A 69 -0.22 -7.44 -3.87
N GLY A 70 0.68 -8.20 -4.50
CA GLY A 70 1.11 -7.93 -5.87
C GLY A 70 0.00 -8.16 -6.89
N SER A 71 0.20 -7.67 -8.12
CA SER A 71 -0.79 -7.78 -9.18
C SER A 71 -0.67 -9.05 -10.01
N ILE A 72 0.51 -9.66 -10.07
CA ILE A 72 0.73 -10.87 -10.88
C ILE A 72 0.03 -12.05 -10.23
N GLY A 73 -0.93 -12.64 -10.95
CA GLY A 73 -1.71 -13.77 -10.46
C GLY A 73 -2.73 -13.44 -9.36
N ASN A 74 -2.81 -12.18 -8.93
CA ASN A 74 -3.61 -11.77 -7.78
C ASN A 74 -4.54 -10.59 -8.05
N VAL A 75 -4.90 -10.35 -9.31
CA VAL A 75 -5.71 -9.18 -9.68
C VAL A 75 -7.09 -9.22 -9.01
N SER A 76 -7.74 -10.39 -8.97
CA SER A 76 -9.06 -10.53 -8.34
C SER A 76 -9.00 -10.35 -6.83
N VAL A 77 -7.95 -10.89 -6.18
CA VAL A 77 -7.74 -10.74 -4.73
C VAL A 77 -7.50 -9.26 -4.39
N ARG A 78 -6.64 -8.60 -5.14
CA ARG A 78 -6.33 -7.20 -4.98
C ARG A 78 -7.57 -6.31 -5.11
N LYS A 79 -8.40 -6.58 -6.12
CA LYS A 79 -9.66 -5.87 -6.36
C LYS A 79 -10.66 -6.06 -5.22
N LYS A 80 -10.77 -7.29 -4.71
CA LYS A 80 -11.64 -7.63 -3.58
C LYS A 80 -11.24 -6.87 -2.32
N ILE A 81 -9.95 -6.81 -2.03
CA ILE A 81 -9.42 -6.06 -0.89
C ILE A 81 -9.68 -4.57 -1.05
N TYR A 82 -9.45 -4.03 -2.24
CA TYR A 82 -9.73 -2.63 -2.56
C TYR A 82 -11.18 -2.27 -2.24
N ASN A 83 -12.13 -3.09 -2.72
CA ASN A 83 -13.55 -2.86 -2.47
C ASN A 83 -13.89 -2.92 -0.99
N LYS A 84 -13.29 -3.83 -0.25
CA LYS A 84 -13.49 -3.97 1.19
C LYS A 84 -12.98 -2.74 1.95
N LEU A 85 -11.83 -2.22 1.58
CA LEU A 85 -11.30 -1.00 2.18
C LEU A 85 -12.19 0.21 1.91
N LYS A 86 -12.74 0.31 0.72
CA LYS A 86 -13.70 1.37 0.39
C LYS A 86 -15.00 1.22 1.18
N GLU A 87 -15.48 0.00 1.36
CA GLU A 87 -16.68 -0.28 2.15
C GLU A 87 -16.53 0.18 3.60
N PHE A 88 -15.35 -0.03 4.21
CA PHE A 88 -15.08 0.39 5.58
C PHE A 88 -14.54 1.82 5.68
N ASP A 89 -14.58 2.58 4.59
CA ASP A 89 -14.21 3.99 4.54
C ASP A 89 -12.75 4.26 4.94
N TYR A 90 -11.85 3.37 4.56
CA TYR A 90 -10.42 3.65 4.68
C TYR A 90 -9.95 4.58 3.57
N LYS A 91 -9.02 5.45 3.91
CA LYS A 91 -8.29 6.25 2.93
C LYS A 91 -7.11 5.44 2.42
N LEU A 92 -7.04 5.28 1.11
CA LEU A 92 -5.95 4.54 0.48
C LEU A 92 -4.78 5.48 0.24
N ALA A 93 -3.67 5.20 0.91
CA ALA A 93 -2.45 6.00 0.79
C ALA A 93 -1.76 5.76 -0.56
N ASN A 94 -1.02 6.75 -1.02
CA ASN A 94 -0.04 6.57 -2.08
C ASN A 94 1.34 6.38 -1.45
N ILE A 95 1.98 5.27 -1.73
CA ILE A 95 3.34 5.00 -1.29
C ILE A 95 4.27 5.32 -2.45
N ILE A 96 5.06 6.36 -2.27
CA ILE A 96 5.94 6.89 -3.31
C ILE A 96 7.37 6.86 -2.79
N ASP A 97 8.21 6.05 -3.43
CA ASP A 97 9.62 6.00 -3.03
C ASP A 97 10.29 7.35 -3.34
N PRO A 98 11.03 7.91 -2.39
CA PRO A 98 11.71 9.20 -2.60
C PRO A 98 12.70 9.22 -3.75
N SER A 99 13.19 8.05 -4.19
CA SER A 99 14.10 7.95 -5.34
C SER A 99 13.39 8.10 -6.69
N SER A 100 12.07 8.06 -6.72
CA SER A 100 11.33 8.26 -7.96
C SER A 100 11.38 9.74 -8.39
N ILE A 101 11.28 9.96 -9.69
CA ILE A 101 11.26 11.31 -10.26
C ILE A 101 9.88 11.54 -10.86
N ILE A 102 9.15 12.49 -10.30
CA ILE A 102 7.77 12.72 -10.68
C ILE A 102 7.59 14.19 -11.09
N SER A 103 7.05 14.39 -12.29
CA SER A 103 6.73 15.73 -12.79
C SER A 103 5.62 16.38 -11.95
N ASN A 104 5.66 17.71 -11.86
CA ASN A 104 4.71 18.46 -11.02
C ASN A 104 3.28 18.42 -11.53
N ASN A 105 3.07 18.29 -12.83
CA ASN A 105 1.75 18.40 -13.46
C ASN A 105 1.18 17.03 -13.83
N ILE A 106 1.20 16.09 -12.89
CA ILE A 106 0.54 14.80 -13.06
C ILE A 106 -0.78 14.78 -12.29
N GLU A 107 -1.69 13.90 -12.72
CA GLU A 107 -2.88 13.54 -11.97
C GLU A 107 -2.66 12.17 -11.36
N ILE A 108 -2.93 12.03 -10.05
CA ILE A 108 -2.78 10.76 -9.36
C ILE A 108 -3.97 10.53 -8.43
N GLY A 109 -4.53 9.33 -8.50
CA GLY A 109 -5.58 8.89 -7.58
C GLY A 109 -5.01 8.37 -6.27
N ASN A 110 -5.58 7.31 -5.75
CA ASN A 110 -5.27 6.78 -4.43
C ASN A 110 -4.88 5.30 -4.48
N GLY A 111 -4.11 4.87 -3.47
CA GLY A 111 -3.72 3.47 -3.33
C GLY A 111 -2.63 3.02 -4.28
N ASN A 112 -1.85 3.93 -4.78
CA ASN A 112 -0.81 3.66 -5.78
C ASN A 112 0.54 3.42 -5.12
N PHE A 113 1.34 2.54 -5.71
CA PHE A 113 2.73 2.33 -5.34
C PHE A 113 3.63 2.79 -6.49
N ILE A 114 4.47 3.77 -6.23
CA ILE A 114 5.51 4.23 -7.16
C ILE A 114 6.84 3.81 -6.57
N ALA A 115 7.47 2.83 -7.20
CA ALA A 115 8.63 2.14 -6.66
C ALA A 115 9.95 2.89 -6.97
N LYS A 116 11.06 2.34 -6.47
CA LYS A 116 12.39 2.93 -6.58
C LYS A 116 12.77 3.23 -8.03
N GLY A 117 13.28 4.43 -8.26
CA GLY A 117 13.82 4.83 -9.54
C GLY A 117 12.81 4.96 -10.66
N ALA A 118 11.51 4.92 -10.36
CA ALA A 118 10.49 5.16 -11.38
C ALA A 118 10.52 6.62 -11.83
N ILE A 119 10.19 6.84 -13.10
CA ILE A 119 10.10 8.18 -13.69
C ILE A 119 8.66 8.37 -14.20
N VAL A 120 8.00 9.40 -13.72
CA VAL A 120 6.65 9.77 -14.17
C VAL A 120 6.72 11.13 -14.84
N ASN A 121 6.53 11.13 -16.15
CA ASN A 121 6.70 12.32 -16.98
C ASN A 121 5.47 13.24 -16.92
N THR A 122 5.65 14.41 -17.47
CA THR A 122 4.63 15.46 -17.53
C THR A 122 3.34 14.98 -18.19
N ASN A 123 2.20 15.47 -17.72
CA ASN A 123 0.86 15.16 -18.22
C ASN A 123 0.41 13.70 -18.02
N THR A 124 1.14 12.91 -17.24
CA THR A 124 0.75 11.54 -16.94
C THR A 124 -0.48 11.53 -16.02
N LYS A 125 -1.40 10.62 -16.29
CA LYS A 125 -2.57 10.37 -15.44
C LYS A 125 -2.44 8.98 -14.83
N ILE A 126 -2.41 8.92 -13.51
CA ILE A 126 -2.36 7.69 -12.74
C ILE A 126 -3.69 7.56 -12.01
N GLY A 127 -4.39 6.44 -12.21
CA GLY A 127 -5.67 6.19 -11.55
C GLY A 127 -5.50 5.74 -10.11
N ASN A 128 -6.24 4.70 -9.74
CA ASN A 128 -6.26 4.15 -8.38
C ASN A 128 -5.71 2.74 -8.38
N ASN A 129 -5.09 2.33 -7.28
CA ASN A 129 -4.65 0.96 -7.05
C ASN A 129 -3.68 0.47 -8.14
N ILE A 130 -2.76 1.33 -8.54
CA ILE A 130 -1.77 1.09 -9.60
C ILE A 130 -0.40 0.82 -8.97
N ILE A 131 0.35 -0.10 -9.58
CA ILE A 131 1.74 -0.36 -9.24
C ILE A 131 2.62 0.10 -10.40
N ILE A 132 3.52 1.03 -10.12
CA ILE A 132 4.58 1.43 -11.05
C ILE A 132 5.88 0.84 -10.51
N ASN A 133 6.38 -0.16 -11.21
CA ASN A 133 7.53 -0.95 -10.76
C ASN A 133 8.84 -0.14 -10.79
N SER A 134 9.85 -0.65 -10.07
CA SER A 134 11.17 -0.03 -10.01
C SER A 134 11.75 0.19 -11.41
N GLY A 135 12.26 1.40 -11.63
CA GLY A 135 12.90 1.76 -12.90
C GLY A 135 11.96 1.99 -14.07
N SER A 136 10.64 1.90 -13.86
CA SER A 136 9.67 2.13 -14.94
C SER A 136 9.66 3.60 -15.37
N ILE A 137 9.39 3.82 -16.65
CA ILE A 137 9.23 5.16 -17.23
C ILE A 137 7.82 5.26 -17.79
N VAL A 138 7.09 6.24 -17.30
CA VAL A 138 5.68 6.44 -17.67
C VAL A 138 5.50 7.80 -18.35
#